data_aa156605d64a2d2720cef682f92b55a6
#
_entry.id   aa156605d64a2d2720cef682f92b55a6
#
_cell.length_a   1.000
_cell.length_b   1.000
_cell.length_c   1.000
_cell.angle_alpha   90.00
_cell.angle_beta   90.00
_cell.angle_gamma   90.00
#
_symmetry.space_group_name_H-M   'P 1'
#
loop_
_entity.id
_entity.type
_entity.pdbx_description
1 polymer ?
#
loop_
_entity_poly.entity_id
_entity_poly.type
_entity_poly.pdbx_seq_one_letter_code
_entity_poly.pdbx_strand_id
1 'polypeptide(L)'
;MRSIGYIIFSLLSMVPLSIHAQSISIAKYADNRQAAISFTFDDGLKEQYSILFPKMKELGIKGTFCLIGSRMNQQPKNPEKQTFTWEQAKEMALNGQEMTSHGYDHKNVSKLTQDELRYEVQHNDTLIYQHTGIFPRTYFYPGNRKSDEAVAYCSKDRVGTRTYQVSLGSKRTQEWFENYLQEVIEKGEWAVTMTHGIRMGYDSFGDETRLWKMFDYAQNQARNGKLWIATFHDVAAYQQERDNTTLKIKAKKNQVMVTPKMKLNKNIFQVPLTLILDFQPIKATQAGKNLPIKYKDEKYLIQIEPSKGKVIISR
;
A
#
# COMPACT_ATOMS: atom_id res chain seq x y z
N MET A 1 -22.79 -68.18 -51.19
CA MET A 1 -22.09 -67.59 -50.03
C MET A 1 -21.77 -66.11 -50.34
N ARG A 2 -22.50 -65.15 -49.74
CA ARG A 2 -22.28 -63.75 -49.98
C ARG A 2 -21.52 -63.18 -48.76
N SER A 3 -20.32 -62.67 -49.01
CA SER A 3 -19.46 -61.97 -47.98
C SER A 3 -19.96 -60.54 -47.77
N ILE A 4 -20.27 -60.22 -46.52
CA ILE A 4 -20.66 -58.87 -46.09
C ILE A 4 -19.40 -58.20 -45.52
N GLY A 5 -18.88 -57.18 -46.24
CA GLY A 5 -17.79 -56.36 -45.79
C GLY A 5 -18.30 -55.30 -44.84
N TYR A 6 -17.76 -55.26 -43.60
CA TYR A 6 -18.01 -54.17 -42.63
C TYR A 6 -17.03 -53.03 -42.89
N ILE A 7 -17.58 -51.84 -43.22
CA ILE A 7 -16.83 -50.58 -43.28
C ILE A 7 -16.85 -49.96 -41.87
N ILE A 8 -15.68 -49.92 -41.23
CA ILE A 8 -15.51 -49.23 -39.94
C ILE A 8 -15.27 -47.75 -40.24
N PHE A 9 -16.25 -46.90 -39.93
CA PHE A 9 -16.10 -45.44 -39.92
C PHE A 9 -15.39 -45.05 -38.63
N SER A 10 -14.12 -44.65 -38.72
CA SER A 10 -13.39 -44.00 -37.63
C SER A 10 -13.86 -42.56 -37.48
N LEU A 11 -14.66 -42.25 -36.45
CA LEU A 11 -14.97 -40.88 -36.07
C LEU A 11 -13.72 -40.25 -35.41
N LEU A 12 -12.99 -39.43 -36.15
CA LEU A 12 -12.02 -38.52 -35.58
C LEU A 12 -12.78 -37.43 -34.78
N SER A 13 -12.81 -37.53 -33.45
CA SER A 13 -13.31 -36.48 -32.59
C SER A 13 -12.33 -35.31 -32.65
N MET A 14 -12.69 -34.28 -33.40
CA MET A 14 -12.02 -32.97 -33.32
C MET A 14 -12.32 -32.36 -31.93
N VAL A 15 -11.36 -32.46 -31.02
CA VAL A 15 -11.36 -31.70 -29.79
C VAL A 15 -11.19 -30.20 -30.18
N PRO A 16 -12.15 -29.31 -29.90
CA PRO A 16 -11.96 -27.90 -30.22
C PRO A 16 -10.77 -27.38 -29.40
N LEU A 17 -9.71 -26.96 -30.07
CA LEU A 17 -8.65 -26.17 -29.45
C LEU A 17 -9.29 -24.86 -28.99
N SER A 18 -9.62 -24.76 -27.72
CA SER A 18 -10.00 -23.51 -27.11
C SER A 18 -8.80 -22.56 -27.20
N ILE A 19 -8.82 -21.66 -28.17
CA ILE A 19 -7.88 -20.55 -28.23
C ILE A 19 -8.24 -19.65 -27.03
N HIS A 20 -7.62 -19.89 -25.89
CA HIS A 20 -7.69 -18.97 -24.76
C HIS A 20 -7.07 -17.65 -25.23
N ALA A 21 -7.89 -16.63 -25.36
CA ALA A 21 -7.39 -15.30 -25.64
C ALA A 21 -6.46 -14.90 -24.50
N GLN A 22 -5.17 -14.72 -24.80
CA GLN A 22 -4.15 -14.37 -23.81
C GLN A 22 -4.58 -13.11 -23.08
N SER A 23 -4.72 -13.19 -21.76
CA SER A 23 -5.16 -12.09 -20.93
C SER A 23 -3.98 -11.40 -20.23
N ILE A 24 -4.05 -10.08 -20.16
CA ILE A 24 -3.14 -9.24 -19.37
C ILE A 24 -4.02 -8.31 -18.55
N SER A 25 -3.85 -8.33 -17.25
CA SER A 25 -4.60 -7.48 -16.33
C SER A 25 -3.67 -6.84 -15.29
N ILE A 26 -4.17 -5.82 -14.57
CA ILE A 26 -3.48 -5.23 -13.43
C ILE A 26 -3.95 -5.96 -12.17
N ALA A 27 -3.00 -6.39 -11.33
CA ALA A 27 -3.28 -7.05 -10.06
C ALA A 27 -4.01 -6.11 -9.09
N LYS A 28 -4.87 -6.67 -8.24
CA LYS A 28 -5.59 -5.90 -7.21
C LYS A 28 -4.64 -5.21 -6.24
N TYR A 29 -3.59 -5.90 -5.82
CA TYR A 29 -2.49 -5.41 -4.98
C TYR A 29 -1.14 -5.82 -5.57
N ALA A 30 -0.07 -5.18 -5.11
CA ALA A 30 1.28 -5.47 -5.57
C ALA A 30 1.65 -6.96 -5.44
N ASP A 31 2.46 -7.48 -6.38
CA ASP A 31 2.87 -8.87 -6.47
C ASP A 31 1.70 -9.89 -6.43
N ASN A 32 0.53 -9.48 -6.95
CA ASN A 32 -0.70 -10.29 -6.97
C ASN A 32 -1.08 -10.83 -5.59
N ARG A 33 -0.95 -10.00 -4.56
CA ARG A 33 -1.42 -10.32 -3.20
C ARG A 33 -2.94 -10.26 -3.13
N GLN A 34 -3.52 -11.03 -2.21
CA GLN A 34 -4.97 -11.09 -2.02
C GLN A 34 -5.49 -9.83 -1.31
N ALA A 35 -4.76 -9.37 -0.30
CA ALA A 35 -5.12 -8.25 0.56
C ALA A 35 -3.90 -7.37 0.87
N ALA A 36 -4.14 -6.22 1.51
CA ALA A 36 -3.09 -5.35 2.02
C ALA A 36 -3.31 -4.97 3.49
N ILE A 37 -2.24 -4.61 4.19
CA ILE A 37 -2.28 -3.98 5.50
C ILE A 37 -1.29 -2.82 5.57
N SER A 38 -1.74 -1.70 6.15
CA SER A 38 -0.89 -0.57 6.51
C SER A 38 -0.94 -0.36 8.02
N PHE A 39 0.23 -0.50 8.66
CA PHE A 39 0.40 -0.16 10.07
C PHE A 39 0.64 1.34 10.18
N THR A 40 -0.24 2.05 10.89
CA THR A 40 -0.14 3.49 11.07
C THR A 40 -0.01 3.87 12.55
N PHE A 41 0.81 4.90 12.82
CA PHE A 41 1.19 5.32 14.17
C PHE A 41 0.96 6.83 14.31
N ASP A 42 0.16 7.21 15.28
CA ASP A 42 -0.31 8.58 15.42
C ASP A 42 0.54 9.37 16.43
N ASP A 43 0.58 10.69 16.26
CA ASP A 43 1.12 11.73 17.15
C ASP A 43 2.65 11.88 17.19
N GLY A 44 3.43 11.02 16.55
CA GLY A 44 4.89 11.13 16.56
C GLY A 44 5.51 10.87 17.94
N LEU A 45 4.95 9.92 18.72
CA LEU A 45 5.37 9.65 20.09
C LEU A 45 6.77 9.03 20.18
N LYS A 46 7.51 9.37 21.22
CA LYS A 46 8.91 8.96 21.43
C LYS A 46 9.14 7.46 21.33
N GLU A 47 8.22 6.64 21.86
CA GLU A 47 8.34 5.18 21.83
C GLU A 47 8.22 4.61 20.41
N GLN A 48 7.59 5.34 19.49
CA GLN A 48 7.50 4.95 18.07
C GLN A 48 8.90 4.97 17.41
N TYR A 49 9.80 5.85 17.87
CA TYR A 49 11.19 5.82 17.43
C TYR A 49 12.03 4.85 18.27
N SER A 50 11.98 4.96 19.62
CA SER A 50 12.93 4.27 20.49
C SER A 50 12.67 2.76 20.66
N ILE A 51 11.43 2.31 20.46
CA ILE A 51 11.00 0.91 20.65
C ILE A 51 10.53 0.30 19.32
N LEU A 52 9.57 0.97 18.65
CA LEU A 52 8.89 0.41 17.51
C LEU A 52 9.76 0.40 16.24
N PHE A 53 10.39 1.52 15.90
CA PHE A 53 11.15 1.65 14.66
C PHE A 53 12.32 0.65 14.54
N PRO A 54 13.14 0.39 15.59
CA PRO A 54 14.17 -0.64 15.54
C PRO A 54 13.61 -2.03 15.20
N LYS A 55 12.46 -2.40 15.79
CA LYS A 55 11.81 -3.68 15.52
C LYS A 55 11.25 -3.77 14.12
N MET A 56 10.61 -2.71 13.63
CA MET A 56 10.13 -2.65 12.25
C MET A 56 11.27 -2.73 11.23
N LYS A 57 12.41 -2.10 11.54
CA LYS A 57 13.64 -2.17 10.72
C LYS A 57 14.20 -3.59 10.68
N GLU A 58 14.30 -4.26 11.83
CA GLU A 58 14.70 -5.67 11.94
C GLU A 58 13.82 -6.58 11.09
N LEU A 59 12.51 -6.38 11.16
CA LEU A 59 11.52 -7.17 10.45
C LEU A 59 11.33 -6.76 8.98
N GLY A 60 11.92 -5.66 8.52
CA GLY A 60 11.71 -5.11 7.18
C GLY A 60 10.30 -4.56 6.93
N ILE A 61 9.55 -4.28 8.00
CA ILE A 61 8.20 -3.70 7.91
C ILE A 61 8.29 -2.20 7.65
N LYS A 62 7.51 -1.72 6.68
CA LYS A 62 7.30 -0.29 6.44
C LYS A 62 5.93 0.13 6.95
N GLY A 63 5.90 1.19 7.73
CA GLY A 63 4.69 1.76 8.31
C GLY A 63 4.60 3.26 8.06
N THR A 64 3.51 3.85 8.54
CA THR A 64 3.19 5.27 8.35
C THR A 64 3.10 5.95 9.70
N PHE A 65 3.84 7.03 9.87
CA PHE A 65 3.87 7.84 11.09
C PHE A 65 3.28 9.21 10.81
N CYS A 66 2.19 9.57 11.49
CA CYS A 66 1.60 10.88 11.29
C CYS A 66 2.02 11.86 12.38
N LEU A 67 2.54 13.00 11.94
CA LEU A 67 3.26 13.95 12.76
C LEU A 67 2.44 15.20 13.05
N ILE A 68 2.46 15.65 14.30
CA ILE A 68 1.91 16.93 14.75
C ILE A 68 3.09 17.90 14.83
N GLY A 69 3.16 18.83 13.88
CA GLY A 69 4.35 19.69 13.71
C GLY A 69 4.73 20.49 14.94
N SER A 70 3.75 21.09 15.63
CA SER A 70 3.97 21.88 16.84
C SER A 70 4.48 21.07 18.03
N ARG A 71 4.32 19.74 18.00
CA ARG A 71 4.74 18.84 19.09
C ARG A 71 6.07 18.17 18.87
N MET A 72 6.61 18.22 17.65
CA MET A 72 7.91 17.61 17.36
C MET A 72 9.02 18.23 18.20
N ASN A 73 10.03 17.46 18.57
CA ASN A 73 11.11 17.82 19.50
C ASN A 73 10.64 18.11 20.95
N GLN A 74 9.40 17.85 21.30
CA GLN A 74 8.86 18.13 22.62
C GLN A 74 9.22 17.02 23.61
N GLN A 75 9.74 17.44 24.77
CA GLN A 75 10.09 16.54 25.87
C GLN A 75 9.38 17.00 27.16
N PRO A 76 8.03 17.00 27.21
CA PRO A 76 7.31 17.41 28.41
C PRO A 76 7.58 16.46 29.59
N LYS A 77 7.28 16.90 30.82
CA LYS A 77 7.46 16.10 32.03
C LYS A 77 6.67 14.77 31.98
N ASN A 78 5.50 14.77 31.36
CA ASN A 78 4.74 13.54 31.15
C ASN A 78 5.36 12.73 29.99
N PRO A 79 5.96 11.55 30.28
CA PRO A 79 6.66 10.76 29.27
C PRO A 79 5.72 10.27 28.15
N GLU A 80 4.44 10.05 28.42
CA GLU A 80 3.45 9.63 27.43
C GLU A 80 3.20 10.67 26.32
N LYS A 81 3.58 11.93 26.56
CA LYS A 81 3.44 13.05 25.63
C LYS A 81 4.74 13.45 24.96
N GLN A 82 5.84 12.76 25.28
CA GLN A 82 7.11 13.01 24.62
C GLN A 82 7.06 12.53 23.17
N THR A 83 7.66 13.32 22.28
CA THR A 83 7.73 13.00 20.85
C THR A 83 9.17 12.71 20.44
N PHE A 84 9.33 12.03 19.33
CA PHE A 84 10.64 11.91 18.71
C PHE A 84 11.04 13.23 18.01
N THR A 85 12.31 13.36 17.63
CA THR A 85 12.83 14.59 17.03
C THR A 85 12.68 14.59 15.51
N TRP A 86 12.85 15.77 14.89
CA TRP A 86 12.87 15.89 13.44
C TRP A 86 14.03 15.10 12.80
N GLU A 87 15.20 15.03 13.45
CA GLU A 87 16.34 14.24 13.02
C GLU A 87 15.96 12.75 13.01
N GLN A 88 15.25 12.30 14.04
CA GLN A 88 14.73 10.94 14.13
C GLN A 88 13.68 10.65 13.06
N ALA A 89 12.77 11.62 12.80
CA ALA A 89 11.81 11.51 11.69
C ALA A 89 12.52 11.36 10.34
N LYS A 90 13.58 12.13 10.12
CA LYS A 90 14.41 12.04 8.91
C LYS A 90 15.08 10.66 8.79
N GLU A 91 15.65 10.15 9.87
CA GLU A 91 16.25 8.81 9.89
C GLU A 91 15.23 7.74 9.51
N MET A 92 14.03 7.78 10.11
CA MET A 92 12.94 6.85 9.82
C MET A 92 12.52 6.94 8.35
N ALA A 93 12.38 8.16 7.81
CA ALA A 93 12.03 8.39 6.40
C ALA A 93 13.09 7.83 5.45
N LEU A 94 14.38 8.04 5.73
CA LEU A 94 15.49 7.48 4.94
C LEU A 94 15.56 5.95 5.01
N ASN A 95 14.99 5.34 6.04
CA ASN A 95 14.81 3.90 6.16
C ASN A 95 13.47 3.41 5.56
N GLY A 96 12.75 4.27 4.81
CA GLY A 96 11.56 3.92 4.04
C GLY A 96 10.27 3.87 4.87
N GLN A 97 10.24 4.44 6.07
CA GLN A 97 8.99 4.71 6.78
C GLN A 97 8.32 5.95 6.18
N GLU A 98 7.00 5.94 6.08
CA GLU A 98 6.25 7.11 5.63
C GLU A 98 6.06 8.10 6.78
N MET A 99 6.44 9.37 6.55
CA MET A 99 6.12 10.49 7.41
C MET A 99 4.93 11.24 6.79
N THR A 100 3.80 11.30 7.47
CA THR A 100 2.60 11.98 6.99
C THR A 100 2.11 13.05 7.96
N SER A 101 1.16 13.88 7.50
CA SER A 101 0.64 15.01 8.26
C SER A 101 -0.54 14.61 9.15
N HIS A 102 -0.49 15.06 10.43
CA HIS A 102 -1.61 14.98 11.39
C HIS A 102 -2.05 16.37 11.84
N GLY A 103 -1.81 17.37 10.99
CA GLY A 103 -2.03 18.77 11.29
C GLY A 103 -0.90 19.38 12.11
N TYR A 104 -0.84 20.73 12.12
CA TYR A 104 0.20 21.44 12.85
C TYR A 104 -0.04 21.38 14.36
N ASP A 105 -1.26 21.72 14.81
CA ASP A 105 -1.65 21.78 16.24
C ASP A 105 -2.64 20.68 16.65
N HIS A 106 -2.87 19.67 15.80
CA HIS A 106 -3.86 18.61 16.03
C HIS A 106 -5.29 19.15 16.20
N LYS A 107 -5.63 20.20 15.46
CA LYS A 107 -6.96 20.80 15.53
C LYS A 107 -8.03 19.96 14.82
N ASN A 108 -9.25 20.07 15.26
CA ASN A 108 -10.40 19.49 14.58
C ASN A 108 -10.66 20.24 13.26
N VAL A 109 -10.17 19.68 12.14
CA VAL A 109 -10.23 20.31 10.82
C VAL A 109 -11.65 20.56 10.31
N SER A 110 -12.68 19.86 10.83
CA SER A 110 -14.08 20.09 10.44
C SER A 110 -14.68 21.39 10.97
N LYS A 111 -13.96 22.10 11.83
CA LYS A 111 -14.43 23.33 12.48
C LYS A 111 -13.59 24.55 12.13
N LEU A 112 -12.57 24.38 11.28
CA LEU A 112 -11.65 25.45 10.93
C LEU A 112 -12.18 26.28 9.78
N THR A 113 -11.89 27.59 9.82
CA THR A 113 -12.02 28.47 8.66
C THR A 113 -11.02 28.05 7.57
N GLN A 114 -11.18 28.56 6.35
CA GLN A 114 -10.28 28.22 5.25
C GLN A 114 -8.83 28.63 5.52
N ASP A 115 -8.61 29.77 6.18
CA ASP A 115 -7.26 30.24 6.54
C ASP A 115 -6.63 29.39 7.64
N GLU A 116 -7.39 29.03 8.67
CA GLU A 116 -6.93 28.11 9.72
C GLU A 116 -6.65 26.72 9.17
N LEU A 117 -7.51 26.21 8.28
CA LEU A 117 -7.33 24.93 7.64
C LEU A 117 -6.06 24.92 6.77
N ARG A 118 -5.84 26.01 6.02
CA ARG A 118 -4.61 26.20 5.25
C ARG A 118 -3.37 26.18 6.15
N TYR A 119 -3.40 26.91 7.25
CA TYR A 119 -2.28 26.93 8.20
C TYR A 119 -2.06 25.55 8.82
N GLU A 120 -3.10 24.92 9.35
CA GLU A 120 -3.03 23.61 10.00
C GLU A 120 -2.44 22.52 9.09
N VAL A 121 -2.80 22.54 7.81
CA VAL A 121 -2.39 21.51 6.84
C VAL A 121 -1.07 21.88 6.15
N GLN A 122 -1.00 23.03 5.49
CA GLN A 122 0.16 23.35 4.64
C GLN A 122 1.40 23.73 5.43
N HIS A 123 1.23 24.36 6.61
CA HIS A 123 2.39 24.65 7.46
C HIS A 123 3.02 23.36 7.97
N ASN A 124 2.20 22.39 8.41
CA ASN A 124 2.71 21.09 8.82
C ASN A 124 3.41 20.32 7.67
N ASP A 125 2.82 20.34 6.49
CA ASP A 125 3.43 19.74 5.29
C ASP A 125 4.80 20.35 4.98
N THR A 126 4.89 21.67 5.10
CA THR A 126 6.15 22.41 4.87
C THR A 126 7.22 22.00 5.88
N LEU A 127 6.85 21.90 7.16
CA LEU A 127 7.78 21.46 8.21
C LEU A 127 8.26 20.02 7.98
N ILE A 128 7.35 19.10 7.68
CA ILE A 128 7.72 17.72 7.37
C ILE A 128 8.71 17.69 6.19
N TYR A 129 8.41 18.42 5.11
CA TYR A 129 9.30 18.49 3.95
C TYR A 129 10.66 19.11 4.29
N GLN A 130 10.70 20.22 5.03
CA GLN A 130 11.94 20.89 5.40
C GLN A 130 12.86 19.99 6.23
N HIS A 131 12.30 19.20 7.13
CA HIS A 131 13.08 18.35 8.03
C HIS A 131 13.42 16.99 7.43
N THR A 132 12.51 16.36 6.68
CA THR A 132 12.72 15.00 6.14
C THR A 132 13.22 14.97 4.71
N GLY A 133 13.01 16.05 3.94
CA GLY A 133 13.25 16.10 2.50
C GLY A 133 12.14 15.43 1.66
N ILE A 134 11.09 14.89 2.29
CA ILE A 134 9.99 14.19 1.64
C ILE A 134 8.69 14.94 1.88
N PHE A 135 8.02 15.37 0.81
CA PHE A 135 6.73 16.05 0.92
C PHE A 135 5.63 15.02 1.25
N PRO A 136 4.83 15.20 2.33
CA PRO A 136 3.79 14.25 2.69
C PRO A 136 2.67 14.22 1.64
N ARG A 137 2.38 13.03 1.12
CA ARG A 137 1.35 12.81 0.09
C ARG A 137 0.10 12.13 0.64
N THR A 138 -0.01 12.04 1.94
CA THR A 138 -1.17 11.55 2.68
C THR A 138 -1.53 12.52 3.81
N TYR A 139 -2.74 12.37 4.39
CA TYR A 139 -3.18 13.17 5.53
C TYR A 139 -4.06 12.34 6.45
N PHE A 140 -3.84 12.43 7.76
CA PHE A 140 -4.63 11.74 8.77
C PHE A 140 -5.33 12.77 9.66
N TYR A 141 -6.65 12.60 9.81
CA TYR A 141 -7.48 13.60 10.49
C TYR A 141 -7.34 13.52 12.01
N PRO A 142 -6.97 14.63 12.69
CA PRO A 142 -6.92 14.68 14.15
C PRO A 142 -8.22 14.23 14.81
N GLY A 143 -8.12 13.24 15.71
CA GLY A 143 -9.29 12.63 16.37
C GLY A 143 -10.31 12.00 15.40
N ASN A 144 -9.91 11.68 14.17
CA ASN A 144 -10.77 11.18 13.09
C ASN A 144 -11.95 12.11 12.75
N ARG A 145 -11.83 13.42 13.05
CA ARG A 145 -12.87 14.43 12.81
C ARG A 145 -12.66 15.12 11.47
N LYS A 146 -13.69 15.08 10.63
CA LYS A 146 -13.63 15.62 9.27
C LYS A 146 -15.02 16.08 8.81
N SER A 147 -15.06 17.04 7.88
CA SER A 147 -16.22 17.41 7.07
C SER A 147 -15.89 17.15 5.60
N ASP A 148 -16.87 17.20 4.72
CA ASP A 148 -16.65 16.99 3.27
C ASP A 148 -15.70 18.06 2.70
N GLU A 149 -15.82 19.32 3.17
CA GLU A 149 -14.94 20.42 2.77
C GLU A 149 -13.50 20.19 3.24
N ALA A 150 -13.32 19.74 4.49
CA ALA A 150 -12.00 19.41 5.02
C ALA A 150 -11.38 18.21 4.27
N VAL A 151 -12.19 17.20 3.93
CA VAL A 151 -11.73 16.06 3.13
C VAL A 151 -11.32 16.52 1.73
N ALA A 152 -12.12 17.33 1.06
CA ALA A 152 -11.79 17.89 -0.26
C ALA A 152 -10.49 18.69 -0.24
N TYR A 153 -10.30 19.54 0.79
CA TYR A 153 -9.09 20.31 0.96
C TYR A 153 -7.85 19.43 1.23
N CYS A 154 -7.95 18.56 2.23
CA CYS A 154 -6.84 17.69 2.63
C CYS A 154 -6.47 16.62 1.58
N SER A 155 -7.37 16.29 0.66
CA SER A 155 -7.11 15.33 -0.42
C SER A 155 -6.41 15.95 -1.63
N LYS A 156 -6.36 17.28 -1.70
CA LYS A 156 -5.74 17.97 -2.83
C LYS A 156 -4.24 17.67 -2.91
N ASP A 157 -3.79 17.28 -4.10
CA ASP A 157 -2.39 16.92 -4.39
C ASP A 157 -1.82 15.79 -3.50
N ARG A 158 -2.69 14.86 -3.06
CA ARG A 158 -2.33 13.69 -2.27
C ARG A 158 -2.78 12.38 -2.94
N VAL A 159 -2.15 11.31 -2.56
CA VAL A 159 -2.55 9.95 -3.01
C VAL A 159 -3.73 9.43 -2.20
N GLY A 160 -3.99 9.98 -1.00
CA GLY A 160 -5.12 9.62 -0.17
C GLY A 160 -5.10 10.26 1.21
N THR A 161 -6.23 10.15 1.91
CA THR A 161 -6.37 10.55 3.31
C THR A 161 -6.98 9.41 4.11
N ARG A 162 -6.57 9.24 5.38
CA ARG A 162 -7.09 8.17 6.24
C ARG A 162 -8.46 8.57 6.80
N THR A 163 -9.51 8.07 6.18
CA THR A 163 -10.90 8.31 6.61
C THR A 163 -11.46 7.21 7.50
N TYR A 164 -10.79 6.05 7.53
CA TYR A 164 -11.12 4.89 8.34
C TYR A 164 -9.85 4.23 8.87
N GLN A 165 -9.90 3.72 10.10
CA GLN A 165 -8.85 2.94 10.73
C GLN A 165 -9.41 2.02 11.82
N VAL A 166 -8.65 0.97 12.14
CA VAL A 166 -8.93 0.06 13.23
C VAL A 166 -7.81 0.15 14.25
N SER A 167 -8.13 0.45 15.52
CA SER A 167 -7.14 0.45 16.60
C SER A 167 -6.64 -0.97 16.89
N LEU A 168 -5.32 -1.11 17.11
CA LEU A 168 -4.67 -2.35 17.54
C LEU A 168 -4.38 -2.38 19.05
N GLY A 169 -4.49 -1.23 19.73
CA GLY A 169 -3.99 -1.04 21.09
C GLY A 169 -4.68 -1.84 22.17
N SER A 170 -4.86 -1.21 23.34
CA SER A 170 -5.14 -1.83 24.64
C SER A 170 -6.32 -2.82 24.68
N LYS A 171 -7.33 -2.62 23.82
CA LYS A 171 -8.57 -3.42 23.84
C LYS A 171 -8.57 -4.62 22.89
N ARG A 172 -7.50 -4.82 22.13
CA ARG A 172 -7.44 -5.89 21.12
C ARG A 172 -6.51 -7.01 21.56
N THR A 173 -7.00 -8.24 21.45
CA THR A 173 -6.20 -9.45 21.72
C THR A 173 -5.44 -9.89 20.47
N GLN A 174 -4.48 -10.78 20.62
CA GLN A 174 -3.79 -11.43 19.51
C GLN A 174 -4.80 -12.22 18.64
N GLU A 175 -5.65 -13.02 19.24
CA GLU A 175 -6.69 -13.80 18.57
C GLU A 175 -7.64 -12.91 17.75
N TRP A 176 -8.07 -11.76 18.33
CA TRP A 176 -8.88 -10.82 17.60
C TRP A 176 -8.17 -10.31 16.34
N PHE A 177 -6.87 -9.98 16.43
CA PHE A 177 -6.10 -9.49 15.28
C PHE A 177 -5.96 -10.57 14.20
N GLU A 178 -5.70 -11.81 14.58
CA GLU A 178 -5.58 -12.93 13.65
C GLU A 178 -6.88 -13.16 12.89
N ASN A 179 -8.01 -13.20 13.59
CA ASN A 179 -9.34 -13.34 12.99
C ASN A 179 -9.69 -12.17 12.07
N TYR A 180 -9.42 -10.93 12.52
CA TYR A 180 -9.63 -9.73 11.71
C TYR A 180 -8.79 -9.76 10.42
N LEU A 181 -7.52 -10.09 10.52
CA LEU A 181 -6.64 -10.11 9.35
C LEU A 181 -6.99 -11.26 8.38
N GLN A 182 -7.42 -12.40 8.91
CA GLN A 182 -7.92 -13.50 8.10
C GLN A 182 -9.17 -13.08 7.30
N GLU A 183 -10.12 -12.40 7.94
CA GLU A 183 -11.32 -11.85 7.29
C GLU A 183 -10.95 -10.84 6.19
N VAL A 184 -10.00 -9.94 6.45
CA VAL A 184 -9.47 -8.99 5.47
C VAL A 184 -8.87 -9.70 4.25
N ILE A 185 -8.13 -10.80 4.47
CA ILE A 185 -7.55 -11.59 3.40
C ILE A 185 -8.63 -12.28 2.57
N GLU A 186 -9.61 -12.91 3.21
CA GLU A 186 -10.72 -13.61 2.54
C GLU A 186 -11.57 -12.67 1.68
N LYS A 187 -11.84 -11.46 2.18
CA LYS A 187 -12.57 -10.42 1.45
C LYS A 187 -11.70 -9.71 0.40
N GLY A 188 -10.38 -9.89 0.47
CA GLY A 188 -9.44 -9.19 -0.40
C GLY A 188 -9.42 -7.68 -0.13
N GLU A 189 -9.50 -7.25 1.09
CA GLU A 189 -9.59 -5.84 1.49
C GLU A 189 -8.23 -5.25 1.89
N TRP A 190 -8.24 -3.96 2.19
CA TRP A 190 -7.11 -3.24 2.74
C TRP A 190 -7.37 -2.88 4.20
N ALA A 191 -6.62 -3.49 5.12
CA ALA A 191 -6.62 -3.15 6.53
C ALA A 191 -5.78 -1.88 6.78
N VAL A 192 -6.39 -0.85 7.32
CA VAL A 192 -5.69 0.33 7.84
C VAL A 192 -5.77 0.27 9.35
N THR A 193 -4.63 0.04 10.00
CA THR A 193 -4.58 -0.07 11.45
C THR A 193 -4.01 1.20 12.08
N MET A 194 -4.33 1.46 13.36
CA MET A 194 -3.90 2.64 14.08
C MET A 194 -3.40 2.27 15.46
N THR A 195 -2.30 2.88 15.88
CA THR A 195 -1.68 2.77 17.19
C THR A 195 -1.11 4.12 17.61
N HIS A 196 -1.15 4.44 18.91
CA HIS A 196 -0.49 5.62 19.49
C HIS A 196 0.72 5.19 20.33
N GLY A 197 0.51 4.89 21.60
CA GLY A 197 1.56 4.45 22.50
C GLY A 197 1.94 2.98 22.32
N ILE A 198 3.18 2.62 22.68
CA ILE A 198 3.63 1.22 22.67
C ILE A 198 3.52 0.63 24.07
N ARG A 199 4.29 1.13 25.03
CA ARG A 199 4.21 0.70 26.44
C ARG A 199 3.28 1.56 27.26
N MET A 200 3.20 2.84 26.97
CA MET A 200 2.43 3.81 27.73
C MET A 200 1.61 4.75 26.85
N GLY A 201 0.68 5.47 27.47
CA GLY A 201 -0.15 6.47 26.81
C GLY A 201 -1.43 5.92 26.22
N TYR A 202 -2.10 6.76 25.43
CA TYR A 202 -3.40 6.44 24.85
C TYR A 202 -3.29 5.23 23.94
N ASP A 203 -4.22 4.28 24.12
CA ASP A 203 -4.38 3.07 23.31
C ASP A 203 -3.09 2.23 23.20
N SER A 204 -2.24 2.24 24.24
CA SER A 204 -1.00 1.47 24.30
C SER A 204 -1.25 -0.02 24.53
N PHE A 205 -0.22 -0.82 24.33
CA PHE A 205 -0.23 -2.26 24.58
C PHE A 205 0.15 -2.62 26.03
N GLY A 206 0.74 -1.68 26.79
CA GLY A 206 1.33 -1.94 28.11
C GLY A 206 2.74 -2.53 28.03
N ASP A 207 2.93 -3.47 27.11
CA ASP A 207 4.24 -3.93 26.62
C ASP A 207 4.16 -4.18 25.10
N GLU A 208 5.28 -4.32 24.46
CA GLU A 208 5.38 -4.49 23.01
C GLU A 208 5.14 -5.92 22.51
N THR A 209 5.10 -6.91 23.41
CA THR A 209 5.10 -8.35 23.05
C THR A 209 3.91 -8.71 22.14
N ARG A 210 2.73 -8.19 22.46
CA ARG A 210 1.52 -8.44 21.67
C ARG A 210 1.62 -7.81 20.28
N LEU A 211 2.16 -6.59 20.18
CA LEU A 211 2.36 -5.94 18.87
C LEU A 211 3.36 -6.73 18.01
N TRP A 212 4.44 -7.25 18.61
CA TRP A 212 5.41 -8.11 17.89
C TRP A 212 4.75 -9.38 17.35
N LYS A 213 3.91 -10.03 18.14
CA LYS A 213 3.14 -11.20 17.68
C LYS A 213 2.20 -10.86 16.53
N MET A 214 1.54 -9.68 16.55
CA MET A 214 0.71 -9.20 15.43
C MET A 214 1.55 -8.98 14.17
N PHE A 215 2.75 -8.41 14.29
CA PHE A 215 3.67 -8.27 13.15
C PHE A 215 4.12 -9.61 12.59
N ASP A 216 4.49 -10.55 13.47
CA ASP A 216 4.92 -11.89 13.06
C ASP A 216 3.79 -12.63 12.30
N TYR A 217 2.56 -12.53 12.78
CA TYR A 217 1.40 -13.10 12.10
C TYR A 217 1.19 -12.47 10.73
N ALA A 218 1.20 -11.14 10.63
CA ALA A 218 1.06 -10.44 9.36
C ALA A 218 2.19 -10.81 8.38
N GLN A 219 3.43 -10.91 8.85
CA GLN A 219 4.56 -11.34 8.03
C GLN A 219 4.43 -12.80 7.55
N ASN A 220 3.88 -13.69 8.37
CA ASN A 220 3.59 -15.05 7.95
C ASN A 220 2.59 -15.06 6.78
N GLN A 221 1.52 -14.26 6.84
CA GLN A 221 0.57 -14.11 5.73
C GLN A 221 1.26 -13.50 4.48
N ALA A 222 2.19 -12.56 4.67
CA ALA A 222 2.95 -11.97 3.58
C ALA A 222 3.92 -12.99 2.93
N ARG A 223 4.65 -13.79 3.73
CA ARG A 223 5.52 -14.88 3.22
C ARG A 223 4.73 -15.93 2.44
N ASN A 224 3.51 -16.24 2.89
CA ASN A 224 2.59 -17.16 2.21
C ASN A 224 1.94 -16.56 0.94
N GLY A 225 2.36 -15.38 0.50
CA GLY A 225 1.87 -14.78 -0.73
C GLY A 225 0.50 -14.10 -0.63
N LYS A 226 -0.14 -14.07 0.54
CA LYS A 226 -1.51 -13.58 0.70
C LYS A 226 -1.61 -12.08 0.96
N LEU A 227 -0.70 -11.53 1.77
CA LEU A 227 -0.79 -10.18 2.29
C LEU A 227 0.33 -9.27 1.76
N TRP A 228 -0.02 -8.04 1.39
CA TRP A 228 0.93 -6.97 1.13
C TRP A 228 1.03 -6.05 2.34
N ILE A 229 2.17 -6.04 3.03
CA ILE A 229 2.46 -5.10 4.12
C ILE A 229 3.17 -3.90 3.50
N ALA A 230 2.55 -2.72 3.57
CA ALA A 230 3.11 -1.51 2.97
C ALA A 230 2.64 -0.24 3.71
N THR A 231 3.27 0.89 3.41
CA THR A 231 2.84 2.19 3.93
C THR A 231 1.43 2.53 3.45
N PHE A 232 0.77 3.43 4.14
CA PHE A 232 -0.55 3.92 3.69
C PHE A 232 -0.42 4.59 2.32
N HIS A 233 0.64 5.37 2.10
CA HIS A 233 0.95 5.99 0.82
C HIS A 233 0.99 4.96 -0.31
N ASP A 234 1.76 3.89 -0.15
CA ASP A 234 1.98 2.93 -1.24
C ASP A 234 0.70 2.20 -1.62
N VAL A 235 -0.11 1.78 -0.63
CA VAL A 235 -1.38 1.10 -0.91
C VAL A 235 -2.39 2.07 -1.52
N ALA A 236 -2.53 3.29 -0.98
CA ALA A 236 -3.44 4.31 -1.51
C ALA A 236 -3.07 4.69 -2.95
N ALA A 237 -1.79 4.98 -3.21
CA ALA A 237 -1.29 5.31 -4.54
C ALA A 237 -1.51 4.16 -5.52
N TYR A 238 -1.19 2.93 -5.14
CA TYR A 238 -1.38 1.74 -5.98
C TYR A 238 -2.85 1.57 -6.40
N GLN A 239 -3.79 1.68 -5.46
CA GLN A 239 -5.23 1.56 -5.76
C GLN A 239 -5.68 2.67 -6.71
N GLN A 240 -5.30 3.92 -6.45
CA GLN A 240 -5.62 5.05 -7.32
C GLN A 240 -5.03 4.87 -8.72
N GLU A 241 -3.76 4.48 -8.83
CA GLU A 241 -3.10 4.25 -10.12
C GLU A 241 -3.72 3.09 -10.88
N ARG A 242 -4.01 1.97 -10.22
CA ARG A 242 -4.71 0.82 -10.80
C ARG A 242 -6.06 1.22 -11.38
N ASP A 243 -6.89 1.91 -10.60
CA ASP A 243 -8.27 2.24 -10.97
C ASP A 243 -8.34 3.34 -12.04
N ASN A 244 -7.26 4.13 -12.20
CA ASN A 244 -7.15 5.19 -13.20
C ASN A 244 -6.21 4.85 -14.37
N THR A 245 -5.76 3.58 -14.48
CA THR A 245 -4.92 3.11 -15.58
C THR A 245 -5.68 2.12 -16.46
N THR A 246 -5.76 2.41 -17.75
CA THR A 246 -6.24 1.47 -18.77
C THR A 246 -5.09 0.89 -19.58
N LEU A 247 -5.18 -0.38 -19.98
CA LEU A 247 -4.18 -1.06 -20.77
C LEU A 247 -4.62 -1.14 -22.23
N LYS A 248 -3.86 -0.54 -23.15
CA LYS A 248 -4.01 -0.79 -24.58
C LYS A 248 -3.06 -1.90 -25.00
N ILE A 249 -3.59 -3.07 -25.35
CA ILE A 249 -2.81 -4.26 -25.69
C ILE A 249 -2.82 -4.44 -27.21
N LYS A 250 -1.63 -4.68 -27.79
CA LYS A 250 -1.45 -5.06 -29.21
C LYS A 250 -0.58 -6.30 -29.27
N ALA A 251 -1.17 -7.43 -29.68
CA ALA A 251 -0.47 -8.70 -29.86
C ALA A 251 0.05 -8.82 -31.30
N LYS A 252 1.28 -9.34 -31.46
CA LYS A 252 1.89 -9.84 -32.69
C LYS A 252 2.36 -11.27 -32.47
N LYS A 253 2.80 -11.99 -33.53
CA LYS A 253 3.18 -13.41 -33.46
C LYS A 253 4.10 -13.74 -32.26
N ASN A 254 5.17 -12.97 -32.08
CA ASN A 254 6.22 -13.24 -31.05
C ASN A 254 6.33 -12.14 -29.99
N GLN A 255 5.37 -11.21 -29.94
CA GLN A 255 5.47 -10.05 -29.07
C GLN A 255 4.11 -9.50 -28.69
N VAL A 256 3.98 -9.07 -27.43
CA VAL A 256 2.84 -8.29 -26.96
C VAL A 256 3.33 -6.91 -26.51
N MET A 257 2.67 -5.87 -27.00
CA MET A 257 2.92 -4.49 -26.60
C MET A 257 1.76 -4.04 -25.70
N VAL A 258 2.08 -3.68 -24.46
CA VAL A 258 1.14 -3.12 -23.48
C VAL A 258 1.43 -1.64 -23.33
N THR A 259 0.44 -0.79 -23.57
CA THR A 259 0.56 0.66 -23.37
C THR A 259 -0.37 1.07 -22.24
N PRO A 260 0.15 1.28 -21.01
CA PRO A 260 -0.64 1.84 -19.93
C PRO A 260 -0.99 3.30 -20.22
N LYS A 261 -2.23 3.67 -19.91
CA LYS A 261 -2.73 5.04 -19.98
C LYS A 261 -3.29 5.42 -18.62
N MET A 262 -2.48 6.09 -17.83
CA MET A 262 -2.84 6.63 -16.52
C MET A 262 -3.37 8.05 -16.66
N LYS A 263 -4.46 8.37 -15.98
CA LYS A 263 -5.12 9.69 -15.99
C LYS A 263 -4.67 10.61 -14.86
N LEU A 264 -3.89 10.10 -13.91
CA LEU A 264 -3.46 10.82 -12.73
C LEU A 264 -2.21 11.68 -12.97
N ASN A 265 -1.97 12.64 -12.07
CA ASN A 265 -0.77 13.46 -12.10
C ASN A 265 0.48 12.61 -11.80
N LYS A 266 1.31 12.38 -12.83
CA LYS A 266 2.54 11.57 -12.75
C LYS A 266 3.61 12.10 -11.78
N ASN A 267 3.48 13.32 -11.28
CA ASN A 267 4.40 13.87 -10.27
C ASN A 267 4.00 13.48 -8.85
N ILE A 268 2.78 12.95 -8.67
CA ILE A 268 2.22 12.52 -7.38
C ILE A 268 2.11 10.99 -7.36
N PHE A 269 1.69 10.39 -8.47
CA PHE A 269 1.40 8.97 -8.60
C PHE A 269 2.53 8.29 -9.39
N GLN A 270 3.36 7.51 -8.68
CA GLN A 270 4.59 6.90 -9.22
C GLN A 270 4.86 5.50 -8.70
N VAL A 271 3.85 4.83 -8.09
CA VAL A 271 4.06 3.47 -7.59
C VAL A 271 3.99 2.45 -8.74
N PRO A 272 4.82 1.41 -8.72
CA PRO A 272 4.76 0.37 -9.74
C PRO A 272 3.46 -0.43 -9.63
N LEU A 273 2.82 -0.71 -10.79
CA LEU A 273 1.69 -1.62 -10.89
C LEU A 273 2.15 -3.01 -11.34
N THR A 274 1.52 -4.05 -10.81
CA THR A 274 1.79 -5.43 -11.20
C THR A 274 0.88 -5.86 -12.33
N LEU A 275 1.44 -6.22 -13.48
CA LEU A 275 0.71 -6.91 -14.54
C LEU A 275 0.70 -8.42 -14.26
N ILE A 276 -0.46 -9.03 -14.48
CA ILE A 276 -0.68 -10.48 -14.48
C ILE A 276 -0.77 -10.96 -15.92
N LEU A 277 0.04 -11.95 -16.28
CA LEU A 277 0.03 -12.58 -17.59
C LEU A 277 -0.37 -14.05 -17.45
N ASP A 278 -1.26 -14.54 -18.29
CA ASP A 278 -1.67 -15.95 -18.36
C ASP A 278 -0.85 -16.78 -19.36
N PHE A 279 0.23 -16.22 -19.88
CA PHE A 279 1.17 -16.89 -20.77
C PHE A 279 2.61 -16.68 -20.31
N GLN A 280 3.51 -17.59 -20.69
CA GLN A 280 4.92 -17.52 -20.37
C GLN A 280 5.64 -16.46 -21.22
N PRO A 281 6.15 -15.38 -20.62
CA PRO A 281 6.99 -14.41 -21.31
C PRO A 281 8.46 -14.89 -21.35
N ILE A 282 9.15 -14.64 -22.45
CA ILE A 282 10.61 -14.87 -22.56
C ILE A 282 11.35 -13.65 -21.98
N LYS A 283 10.88 -12.46 -22.29
CA LYS A 283 11.48 -11.18 -21.87
C LYS A 283 10.42 -10.09 -21.77
N ALA A 284 10.61 -9.18 -20.83
CA ALA A 284 9.80 -7.96 -20.74
C ALA A 284 10.72 -6.74 -20.60
N THR A 285 10.38 -5.64 -21.27
CA THR A 285 11.14 -4.38 -21.20
C THR A 285 10.22 -3.19 -21.12
N GLN A 286 10.64 -2.14 -20.41
CA GLN A 286 9.99 -0.83 -20.38
C GLN A 286 11.08 0.27 -20.38
N ALA A 287 10.90 1.31 -21.18
CA ALA A 287 11.86 2.41 -21.32
C ALA A 287 13.32 1.93 -21.52
N GLY A 288 13.52 0.86 -22.32
CA GLY A 288 14.83 0.26 -22.59
C GLY A 288 15.41 -0.63 -21.48
N LYS A 289 14.77 -0.73 -20.31
CA LYS A 289 15.23 -1.57 -19.19
C LYS A 289 14.51 -2.92 -19.17
N ASN A 290 15.24 -4.00 -18.82
CA ASN A 290 14.63 -5.29 -18.58
C ASN A 290 13.79 -5.24 -17.30
N LEU A 291 12.60 -5.84 -17.36
CA LEU A 291 11.71 -6.03 -16.21
C LEU A 291 11.86 -7.45 -15.69
N PRO A 292 12.03 -7.64 -14.36
CA PRO A 292 12.02 -8.97 -13.76
C PRO A 292 10.67 -9.65 -13.98
N ILE A 293 10.71 -10.93 -14.33
CA ILE A 293 9.53 -11.77 -14.48
C ILE A 293 9.47 -12.71 -13.29
N LYS A 294 8.37 -12.70 -12.54
CA LYS A 294 8.11 -13.61 -11.43
C LYS A 294 7.04 -14.62 -11.84
N TYR A 295 7.18 -15.89 -11.44
CA TYR A 295 6.12 -16.90 -11.57
C TYR A 295 5.53 -17.17 -10.20
N LYS A 296 4.22 -17.03 -10.07
CA LYS A 296 3.50 -17.20 -8.82
C LYS A 296 2.04 -17.56 -9.11
N ASP A 297 1.50 -18.56 -8.40
CA ASP A 297 0.10 -18.98 -8.48
C ASP A 297 -0.34 -19.20 -9.95
N GLU A 298 0.47 -19.96 -10.71
CA GLU A 298 0.26 -20.29 -12.13
C GLU A 298 0.17 -19.07 -13.07
N LYS A 299 0.63 -17.89 -12.63
CA LYS A 299 0.67 -16.65 -13.40
C LYS A 299 2.09 -16.08 -13.46
N TYR A 300 2.35 -15.33 -14.52
CA TYR A 300 3.57 -14.53 -14.64
C TYR A 300 3.29 -13.09 -14.25
N LEU A 301 4.14 -12.52 -13.43
CA LEU A 301 4.00 -11.18 -12.88
C LEU A 301 5.14 -10.28 -13.35
N ILE A 302 4.81 -9.06 -13.76
CA ILE A 302 5.76 -8.04 -14.17
C ILE A 302 5.36 -6.72 -13.49
N GLN A 303 6.32 -6.06 -12.84
CA GLN A 303 6.09 -4.72 -12.32
C GLN A 303 6.38 -3.68 -13.40
N ILE A 304 5.46 -2.75 -13.60
CA ILE A 304 5.55 -1.67 -14.58
C ILE A 304 5.35 -0.31 -13.92
N GLU A 305 5.90 0.73 -14.49
CA GLU A 305 5.62 2.11 -14.10
C GLU A 305 4.70 2.75 -15.17
N PRO A 306 3.42 3.03 -14.87
CA PRO A 306 2.46 3.51 -15.87
C PRO A 306 2.90 4.78 -16.63
N SER A 307 3.64 5.66 -15.95
CA SER A 307 4.17 6.91 -16.53
C SER A 307 5.34 6.72 -17.49
N LYS A 308 6.01 5.55 -17.49
CA LYS A 308 7.21 5.29 -18.34
C LYS A 308 6.89 4.70 -19.71
N GLY A 309 5.61 4.73 -20.10
CA GLY A 309 5.21 4.38 -21.47
C GLY A 309 5.11 2.87 -21.72
N LYS A 310 5.37 2.46 -22.94
CA LYS A 310 5.11 1.11 -23.44
C LYS A 310 5.95 0.04 -22.75
N VAL A 311 5.30 -1.10 -22.46
CA VAL A 311 5.93 -2.37 -22.07
C VAL A 311 5.95 -3.29 -23.30
N ILE A 312 7.09 -3.88 -23.59
CA ILE A 312 7.28 -4.83 -24.67
C ILE A 312 7.57 -6.21 -24.05
N ILE A 313 6.73 -7.19 -24.36
CA ILE A 313 6.81 -8.54 -23.83
C ILE A 313 7.03 -9.50 -24.99
N SER A 314 8.19 -10.18 -25.05
CA SER A 314 8.49 -11.26 -26.00
C SER A 314 7.94 -12.59 -25.48
N ARG A 315 7.51 -13.47 -26.38
CA ARG A 315 6.93 -14.78 -26.07
C ARG A 315 7.37 -15.87 -27.08
#